data_2dce347199341a00a6cbc9a953dcfdaf
#
_entry.id   2dce347199341a00a6cbc9a953dcfdaf
#
_cell.length_a   1.000
_cell.length_b   1.000
_cell.length_c   1.000
_cell.angle_alpha   90.00
_cell.angle_beta   90.00
_cell.angle_gamma   90.00
#
_symmetry.space_group_name_H-M   'P 1'
#
loop_
_entity.id
_entity.type
_entity.pdbx_description
1 polymer ?
#
loop_
_entity_poly.entity_id
_entity_poly.type
_entity_poly.pdbx_seq_one_letter_code
_entity_poly.pdbx_strand_id
1 'polypeptide(L)'
;MADSSTSNGPQSPSPQLPSPLLLLSNMSNLMSIKLDSLNYMVWKLQLTTILEAYSMIDHIDGLVQKPSQSLVDAEGNLTTRANPSFLYWKKRDKALLTLIYSTLSPPVLLMVVGLNSAQEVWSTLETRFTSTARANVLNLNWNYNLSRKALTLSMSICNKSKLQETSSL
;
A
#
# COMPACT_ATOMS: atom_id res chain seq x y z
N MET A 1 -12.09 -64.45 -12.41
CA MET A 1 -11.64 -63.35 -13.29
C MET A 1 -12.54 -62.21 -13.02
N ALA A 2 -12.07 -61.25 -12.23
CA ALA A 2 -12.77 -59.99 -11.92
C ALA A 2 -11.78 -58.86 -12.18
N ASP A 3 -12.01 -58.13 -13.29
CA ASP A 3 -11.27 -56.94 -13.68
C ASP A 3 -11.68 -55.77 -12.81
N SER A 4 -10.73 -55.28 -12.02
CA SER A 4 -10.91 -54.05 -11.27
C SER A 4 -10.35 -52.88 -12.10
N SER A 5 -11.24 -52.21 -12.84
CA SER A 5 -10.91 -50.96 -13.57
C SER A 5 -10.84 -49.80 -12.59
N THR A 6 -9.63 -49.39 -12.25
CA THR A 6 -9.38 -48.19 -11.50
C THR A 6 -9.48 -46.98 -12.46
N SER A 7 -10.57 -46.24 -12.40
CA SER A 7 -10.73 -44.99 -13.15
C SER A 7 -10.01 -43.85 -12.42
N ASN A 8 -8.81 -43.51 -12.88
CA ASN A 8 -8.18 -42.25 -12.55
C ASN A 8 -8.87 -41.13 -13.31
N GLY A 9 -9.80 -40.43 -12.66
CA GLY A 9 -10.35 -39.20 -13.17
C GLY A 9 -9.28 -38.09 -13.23
N PRO A 10 -9.33 -37.17 -14.21
CA PRO A 10 -8.38 -36.07 -14.30
C PRO A 10 -8.55 -35.16 -13.08
N GLN A 11 -7.54 -35.12 -12.23
CA GLN A 11 -7.45 -34.13 -11.16
C GLN A 11 -7.31 -32.76 -11.81
N SER A 12 -8.31 -31.90 -11.63
CA SER A 12 -8.24 -30.49 -12.00
C SER A 12 -7.05 -29.86 -11.28
N PRO A 13 -6.16 -29.13 -11.98
CA PRO A 13 -5.05 -28.44 -11.31
C PRO A 13 -5.63 -27.40 -10.35
N SER A 14 -5.33 -27.56 -9.07
CA SER A 14 -5.63 -26.53 -8.07
C SER A 14 -5.02 -25.22 -8.53
N PRO A 15 -5.71 -24.08 -8.43
CA PRO A 15 -5.15 -22.77 -8.79
C PRO A 15 -3.90 -22.54 -7.95
N GLN A 16 -2.74 -22.71 -8.55
CA GLN A 16 -1.47 -22.39 -7.91
C GLN A 16 -1.36 -20.87 -7.78
N LEU A 17 -1.37 -20.37 -6.55
CA LEU A 17 -1.08 -18.97 -6.27
C LEU A 17 0.29 -18.61 -6.87
N PRO A 18 0.38 -17.48 -7.61
CA PRO A 18 1.63 -17.08 -8.24
C PRO A 18 2.77 -16.99 -7.21
N SER A 19 3.99 -17.32 -7.63
CA SER A 19 5.17 -17.18 -6.79
C SER A 19 5.26 -15.77 -6.22
N PRO A 20 5.60 -15.58 -4.92
CA PRO A 20 5.75 -14.25 -4.33
C PRO A 20 6.70 -13.33 -5.10
N LEU A 21 7.71 -13.87 -5.76
CA LEU A 21 8.65 -13.10 -6.60
C LEU A 21 7.99 -12.60 -7.90
N LEU A 22 7.15 -13.41 -8.53
CA LEU A 22 6.42 -12.99 -9.72
C LEU A 22 5.40 -11.90 -9.39
N LEU A 23 4.70 -12.05 -8.27
CA LEU A 23 3.80 -11.01 -7.75
C LEU A 23 4.56 -9.70 -7.52
N LEU A 24 5.69 -9.76 -6.83
CA LEU A 24 6.54 -8.59 -6.54
C LEU A 24 6.96 -7.86 -7.83
N SER A 25 7.43 -8.60 -8.84
CA SER A 25 7.84 -8.02 -10.12
C SER A 25 6.70 -7.29 -10.83
N ASN A 26 5.51 -7.87 -10.83
CA ASN A 26 4.35 -7.25 -11.44
C ASN A 26 3.89 -6.00 -10.67
N MET A 27 3.83 -6.08 -9.34
CA MET A 27 3.39 -4.99 -8.48
C MET A 27 4.32 -3.78 -8.53
N SER A 28 5.64 -4.00 -8.57
CA SER A 28 6.63 -2.91 -8.61
C SER A 28 6.54 -2.08 -9.90
N ASN A 29 6.14 -2.69 -11.00
CA ASN A 29 5.94 -2.00 -12.29
C ASN A 29 4.70 -1.11 -12.29
N LEU A 30 3.74 -1.34 -11.38
CA LEU A 30 2.53 -0.53 -11.26
C LEU A 30 2.72 0.74 -10.43
N MET A 31 3.80 0.80 -9.64
CA MET A 31 4.11 1.98 -8.83
C MET A 31 4.83 3.03 -9.68
N SER A 32 4.16 4.17 -9.89
CA SER A 32 4.70 5.28 -10.71
C SER A 32 5.47 6.31 -9.88
N ILE A 33 5.26 6.36 -8.57
CA ILE A 33 5.85 7.35 -7.68
C ILE A 33 6.57 6.69 -6.50
N LYS A 34 7.63 7.35 -6.02
CA LYS A 34 8.27 7.00 -4.74
C LYS A 34 7.74 7.88 -3.63
N LEU A 35 7.55 7.31 -2.44
CA LEU A 35 7.14 8.04 -1.26
C LEU A 35 8.16 9.11 -0.91
N ASP A 36 7.69 10.33 -0.78
CA ASP A 36 8.43 11.49 -0.28
C ASP A 36 7.59 12.24 0.76
N SER A 37 8.14 13.28 1.37
CA SER A 37 7.51 14.06 2.44
C SER A 37 6.16 14.70 2.08
N LEU A 38 5.89 14.93 0.79
CA LEU A 38 4.73 15.68 0.31
C LEU A 38 3.65 14.82 -0.39
N ASN A 39 3.96 13.59 -0.80
CA ASN A 39 3.10 12.80 -1.67
C ASN A 39 2.45 11.57 -0.99
N TYR A 40 2.51 11.48 0.33
CA TYR A 40 2.06 10.31 1.09
C TYR A 40 0.65 9.82 0.71
N MET A 41 -0.32 10.73 0.56
CA MET A 41 -1.71 10.33 0.25
C MET A 41 -1.83 9.65 -1.11
N VAL A 42 -1.13 10.18 -2.12
CA VAL A 42 -1.15 9.61 -3.48
C VAL A 42 -0.38 8.29 -3.52
N TRP A 43 0.77 8.23 -2.87
CA TRP A 43 1.54 7.00 -2.72
C TRP A 43 0.75 5.91 -1.98
N LYS A 44 0.12 6.25 -0.84
CA LYS A 44 -0.71 5.33 -0.07
C LYS A 44 -1.85 4.79 -0.92
N LEU A 45 -2.59 5.66 -1.62
CA LEU A 45 -3.69 5.26 -2.49
C LEU A 45 -3.22 4.25 -3.56
N GLN A 46 -2.12 4.55 -4.25
CA GLN A 46 -1.57 3.67 -5.27
C GLN A 46 -1.18 2.30 -4.70
N LEU A 47 -0.43 2.29 -3.60
CA LEU A 47 0.05 1.05 -3.01
C LEU A 47 -1.09 0.21 -2.42
N THR A 48 -2.06 0.81 -1.72
CA THR A 48 -3.22 0.08 -1.18
C THR A 48 -4.03 -0.55 -2.30
N THR A 49 -4.33 0.18 -3.38
CA THR A 49 -5.06 -0.35 -4.55
C THR A 49 -4.34 -1.56 -5.16
N ILE A 50 -3.02 -1.51 -5.28
CA ILE A 50 -2.22 -2.63 -5.77
C ILE A 50 -2.31 -3.82 -4.80
N LEU A 51 -2.14 -3.58 -3.51
CA LEU A 51 -2.16 -4.64 -2.48
C LEU A 51 -3.53 -5.31 -2.38
N GLU A 52 -4.62 -4.55 -2.53
CA GLU A 52 -5.99 -5.07 -2.59
C GLU A 52 -6.19 -5.95 -3.83
N ALA A 53 -5.77 -5.49 -5.01
CA ALA A 53 -5.88 -6.25 -6.26
C ALA A 53 -5.16 -7.61 -6.20
N TYR A 54 -4.09 -7.71 -5.42
CA TYR A 54 -3.33 -8.95 -5.23
C TYR A 54 -3.68 -9.70 -3.93
N SER A 55 -4.73 -9.28 -3.21
CA SER A 55 -5.15 -9.86 -1.91
C SER A 55 -4.00 -9.92 -0.89
N MET A 56 -3.23 -8.84 -0.81
CA MET A 56 -2.07 -8.72 0.07
C MET A 56 -2.25 -7.68 1.18
N ILE A 57 -3.31 -6.89 1.14
CA ILE A 57 -3.56 -5.83 2.11
C ILE A 57 -3.66 -6.37 3.55
N ASP A 58 -4.36 -7.49 3.75
CA ASP A 58 -4.59 -8.12 5.05
C ASP A 58 -3.29 -8.51 5.77
N HIS A 59 -2.21 -8.68 5.00
CA HIS A 59 -0.91 -9.04 5.56
C HIS A 59 -0.22 -7.86 6.26
N ILE A 60 -0.44 -6.65 5.75
CA ILE A 60 0.13 -5.42 6.34
C ILE A 60 -0.79 -4.77 7.37
N ASP A 61 -2.11 -4.98 7.28
CA ASP A 61 -3.08 -4.51 8.27
C ASP A 61 -3.09 -5.34 9.56
N GLY A 62 -2.35 -6.46 9.57
CA GLY A 62 -2.27 -7.34 10.73
C GLY A 62 -3.44 -8.30 10.89
N LEU A 63 -4.34 -8.38 9.91
CA LEU A 63 -5.45 -9.35 9.92
C LEU A 63 -4.94 -10.77 9.76
N VAL A 64 -3.87 -10.98 8.97
CA VAL A 64 -3.17 -12.26 8.86
C VAL A 64 -2.14 -12.38 9.97
N GLN A 65 -2.49 -13.12 11.01
CA GLN A 65 -1.58 -13.36 12.12
C GLN A 65 -0.36 -14.17 11.69
N LYS A 66 0.80 -13.83 12.28
CA LYS A 66 2.05 -14.57 12.11
C LYS A 66 1.91 -15.97 12.72
N PRO A 67 2.03 -17.06 11.94
CA PRO A 67 1.97 -18.41 12.46
C PRO A 67 3.15 -18.74 13.39
N SER A 68 3.00 -19.77 14.25
CA SER A 68 4.11 -20.30 15.02
C SER A 68 5.23 -20.82 14.11
N GLN A 69 6.48 -20.58 14.49
CA GLN A 69 7.66 -21.04 13.72
C GLN A 69 7.77 -22.56 13.65
N SER A 70 7.38 -23.25 14.73
CA SER A 70 7.46 -24.70 14.86
C SER A 70 6.07 -25.31 14.92
N LEU A 71 5.96 -26.55 14.47
CA LEU A 71 4.76 -27.35 14.66
C LEU A 71 4.65 -27.77 16.13
N VAL A 72 3.41 -27.95 16.59
CA VAL A 72 3.08 -28.44 17.93
C VAL A 72 2.72 -29.91 17.79
N ASP A 73 3.19 -30.78 18.72
CA ASP A 73 2.81 -32.17 18.80
C ASP A 73 1.42 -32.39 19.43
N ALA A 74 0.99 -33.62 19.51
CA ALA A 74 -0.33 -33.96 20.08
C ALA A 74 -0.45 -33.61 21.57
N GLU A 75 0.66 -33.48 22.28
CA GLU A 75 0.77 -33.09 23.68
C GLU A 75 0.88 -31.59 23.90
N GLY A 76 0.92 -30.78 22.81
CA GLY A 76 1.01 -29.32 22.87
C GLY A 76 2.45 -28.77 22.97
N ASN A 77 3.48 -29.58 22.82
CA ASN A 77 4.88 -29.12 22.88
C ASN A 77 5.38 -28.68 21.53
N LEU A 78 6.26 -27.66 21.51
CA LEU A 78 6.93 -27.20 20.29
C LEU A 78 7.90 -28.26 19.77
N THR A 79 7.71 -28.68 18.53
CA THR A 79 8.63 -29.62 17.86
C THR A 79 9.77 -28.85 17.16
N THR A 80 10.83 -29.57 16.79
CA THR A 80 11.92 -29.02 15.96
C THR A 80 11.54 -28.88 14.48
N ARG A 81 10.34 -29.34 14.09
CA ARG A 81 9.88 -29.29 12.70
C ARG A 81 9.37 -27.90 12.36
N ALA A 82 9.91 -27.30 11.29
CA ALA A 82 9.47 -26.01 10.80
C ALA A 82 7.99 -26.06 10.33
N ASN A 83 7.21 -25.05 10.72
CA ASN A 83 5.84 -24.91 10.28
C ASN A 83 5.79 -24.38 8.84
N PRO A 84 5.24 -25.15 7.88
CA PRO A 84 5.13 -24.69 6.48
C PRO A 84 4.35 -23.38 6.32
N SER A 85 3.30 -23.18 7.13
CA SER A 85 2.51 -21.94 7.13
C SER A 85 3.34 -20.73 7.55
N PHE A 86 4.25 -20.90 8.52
CA PHE A 86 5.19 -19.86 8.90
C PHE A 86 6.18 -19.52 7.77
N LEU A 87 6.71 -20.54 7.10
CA LEU A 87 7.64 -20.33 5.99
C LEU A 87 6.97 -19.58 4.82
N TYR A 88 5.73 -19.96 4.51
CA TYR A 88 4.92 -19.25 3.50
C TYR A 88 4.65 -17.82 3.91
N TRP A 89 4.18 -17.59 5.15
CA TRP A 89 3.94 -16.26 5.71
C TRP A 89 5.21 -15.39 5.63
N LYS A 90 6.35 -15.94 6.07
CA LYS A 90 7.65 -15.24 6.06
C LYS A 90 8.09 -14.84 4.64
N LYS A 91 7.91 -15.72 3.66
CA LYS A 91 8.24 -15.41 2.25
C LYS A 91 7.38 -14.25 1.74
N ARG A 92 6.09 -14.26 2.06
CA ARG A 92 5.14 -13.23 1.66
C ARG A 92 5.46 -11.88 2.33
N ASP A 93 5.76 -11.90 3.61
CA ASP A 93 6.20 -10.70 4.36
C ASP A 93 7.45 -10.07 3.75
N LYS A 94 8.46 -10.88 3.42
CA LYS A 94 9.69 -10.39 2.80
C LYS A 94 9.48 -9.85 1.38
N ALA A 95 8.59 -10.43 0.61
CA ALA A 95 8.20 -9.92 -0.70
C ALA A 95 7.53 -8.53 -0.58
N LEU A 96 6.58 -8.39 0.36
CA LEU A 96 5.92 -7.11 0.64
C LEU A 96 6.90 -6.06 1.16
N LEU A 97 7.77 -6.44 2.08
CA LEU A 97 8.81 -5.54 2.60
C LEU A 97 9.72 -5.02 1.48
N THR A 98 10.13 -5.88 0.56
CA THR A 98 10.93 -5.50 -0.61
C THR A 98 10.14 -4.57 -1.54
N LEU A 99 8.86 -4.85 -1.78
CA LEU A 99 7.99 -3.97 -2.57
C LEU A 99 7.92 -2.58 -1.94
N ILE A 100 7.59 -2.49 -0.64
CA ILE A 100 7.50 -1.22 0.06
C ILE A 100 8.83 -0.46 -0.07
N TYR A 101 9.96 -1.09 0.24
CA TYR A 101 11.29 -0.45 0.14
C TYR A 101 11.59 0.07 -1.26
N SER A 102 11.21 -0.66 -2.31
CA SER A 102 11.41 -0.22 -3.70
C SER A 102 10.63 1.05 -4.05
N THR A 103 9.58 1.35 -3.29
CA THR A 103 8.71 2.51 -3.49
C THR A 103 9.05 3.71 -2.60
N LEU A 104 10.08 3.62 -1.77
CA LEU A 104 10.52 4.71 -0.90
C LEU A 104 11.62 5.55 -1.54
N SER A 105 11.61 6.85 -1.27
CA SER A 105 12.75 7.71 -1.56
C SER A 105 13.89 7.46 -0.53
N PRO A 106 15.15 7.79 -0.84
CA PRO A 106 16.26 7.55 0.07
C PRO A 106 16.08 8.15 1.48
N PRO A 107 15.59 9.39 1.66
CA PRO A 107 15.34 9.93 2.99
C PRO A 107 14.28 9.15 3.78
N VAL A 108 13.22 8.68 3.11
CA VAL A 108 12.15 7.90 3.76
C VAL A 108 12.64 6.50 4.09
N LEU A 109 13.44 5.89 3.22
CA LEU A 109 14.03 4.57 3.46
C LEU A 109 14.87 4.56 4.76
N LEU A 110 15.63 5.63 5.03
CA LEU A 110 16.40 5.76 6.27
C LEU A 110 15.53 5.75 7.53
N MET A 111 14.28 6.19 7.45
CA MET A 111 13.36 6.23 8.60
C MET A 111 12.87 4.84 9.04
N VAL A 112 12.99 3.84 8.17
CA VAL A 112 12.48 2.47 8.38
C VAL A 112 13.60 1.45 8.44
N VAL A 113 14.85 1.90 8.44
CA VAL A 113 16.03 1.02 8.62
C VAL A 113 15.94 0.32 9.97
N GLY A 114 16.16 -1.00 9.95
CA GLY A 114 16.10 -1.84 11.15
C GLY A 114 14.74 -2.48 11.42
N LEU A 115 13.68 -2.08 10.74
CA LEU A 115 12.39 -2.75 10.83
C LEU A 115 12.41 -4.07 10.03
N ASN A 116 11.76 -5.10 10.58
CA ASN A 116 11.95 -6.46 10.08
C ASN A 116 10.71 -7.07 9.40
N SER A 117 9.56 -6.42 9.47
CA SER A 117 8.31 -6.88 8.84
C SER A 117 7.66 -5.79 8.00
N ALA A 118 6.89 -6.20 7.00
CA ALA A 118 6.13 -5.28 6.16
C ALA A 118 5.11 -4.47 6.96
N GLN A 119 4.46 -5.10 7.96
CA GLN A 119 3.52 -4.46 8.86
C GLN A 119 4.18 -3.37 9.71
N GLU A 120 5.36 -3.62 10.30
CA GLU A 120 6.09 -2.61 11.08
C GLU A 120 6.46 -1.39 10.24
N VAL A 121 6.96 -1.62 9.01
CA VAL A 121 7.30 -0.54 8.08
C VAL A 121 6.05 0.25 7.70
N TRP A 122 4.97 -0.43 7.33
CA TRP A 122 3.70 0.22 6.97
C TRP A 122 3.17 1.09 8.10
N SER A 123 3.03 0.54 9.30
CA SER A 123 2.54 1.26 10.50
C SER A 123 3.42 2.46 10.84
N THR A 124 4.74 2.33 10.72
CA THR A 124 5.68 3.43 10.96
C THR A 124 5.48 4.57 9.95
N LEU A 125 5.38 4.23 8.66
CA LEU A 125 5.11 5.22 7.61
C LEU A 125 3.76 5.89 7.81
N GLU A 126 2.73 5.12 8.09
CA GLU A 126 1.38 5.63 8.34
C GLU A 126 1.37 6.61 9.51
N THR A 127 1.95 6.26 10.64
CA THR A 127 2.03 7.12 11.82
C THR A 127 2.77 8.42 11.54
N ARG A 128 3.90 8.34 10.83
CA ARG A 128 4.74 9.52 10.54
C ARG A 128 4.10 10.48 9.53
N PHE A 129 3.50 9.93 8.49
CA PHE A 129 3.04 10.77 7.36
C PHE A 129 1.57 11.19 7.45
N THR A 130 0.74 10.54 8.25
CA THR A 130 -0.69 10.91 8.36
C THR A 130 -0.87 12.31 8.93
N SER A 131 -0.13 12.69 9.96
CA SER A 131 -0.20 14.05 10.55
C SER A 131 0.26 15.12 9.57
N THR A 132 1.38 14.89 8.90
CA THR A 132 1.95 15.81 7.90
C THR A 132 1.04 15.93 6.67
N ALA A 133 0.47 14.83 6.20
CA ALA A 133 -0.44 14.82 5.06
C ALA A 133 -1.71 15.62 5.34
N ARG A 134 -2.29 15.50 6.53
CA ARG A 134 -3.45 16.30 6.94
C ARG A 134 -3.14 17.80 6.95
N ALA A 135 -2.00 18.20 7.50
CA ALA A 135 -1.56 19.59 7.48
C ALA A 135 -1.38 20.12 6.06
N ASN A 136 -0.79 19.34 5.17
CA ASN A 136 -0.59 19.69 3.76
C ASN A 136 -1.92 19.85 3.01
N VAL A 137 -2.88 18.95 3.20
CA VAL A 137 -4.22 19.06 2.60
C VAL A 137 -4.95 20.32 3.07
N LEU A 138 -4.87 20.66 4.36
CA LEU A 138 -5.46 21.88 4.89
C LEU A 138 -4.80 23.14 4.31
N ASN A 139 -3.47 23.16 4.18
CA ASN A 139 -2.75 24.27 3.57
C ASN A 139 -3.07 24.44 2.08
N LEU A 140 -3.18 23.36 1.32
CA LEU A 140 -3.56 23.39 -0.08
C LEU A 140 -4.99 23.93 -0.26
N ASN A 141 -5.93 23.48 0.57
CA ASN A 141 -7.30 23.98 0.56
C ASN A 141 -7.38 25.48 0.92
N TRP A 142 -6.60 25.90 1.91
CA TRP A 142 -6.51 27.31 2.29
C TRP A 142 -5.99 28.17 1.14
N ASN A 143 -4.88 27.77 0.53
CA ASN A 143 -4.26 28.49 -0.60
C ASN A 143 -5.19 28.54 -1.83
N TYR A 144 -5.89 27.45 -2.14
CA TYR A 144 -6.88 27.41 -3.20
C TYR A 144 -8.02 28.38 -2.94
N ASN A 145 -8.58 28.41 -1.72
CA ASN A 145 -9.65 29.31 -1.34
C ASN A 145 -9.23 30.80 -1.36
N LEU A 146 -8.00 31.11 -0.95
CA LEU A 146 -7.43 32.45 -1.04
C LEU A 146 -7.29 32.88 -2.51
N SER A 147 -6.74 32.03 -3.36
CA SER A 147 -6.58 32.34 -4.80
C SER A 147 -7.94 32.54 -5.48
N ARG A 148 -8.92 31.72 -5.15
CA ARG A 148 -10.30 31.88 -5.67
C ARG A 148 -10.95 33.19 -5.21
N LYS A 149 -10.78 33.57 -3.94
CA LYS A 149 -11.29 34.87 -3.43
C LYS A 149 -10.59 36.04 -4.10
N ALA A 150 -9.28 35.98 -4.30
CA ALA A 150 -8.51 37.00 -4.98
C ALA A 150 -8.99 37.21 -6.44
N LEU A 151 -9.22 36.10 -7.16
CA LEU A 151 -9.77 36.15 -8.52
C LEU A 151 -11.16 36.75 -8.58
N THR A 152 -12.06 36.40 -7.65
CA THR A 152 -13.43 36.99 -7.60
C THR A 152 -13.39 38.48 -7.28
N LEU A 153 -12.52 38.93 -6.39
CA LEU A 153 -12.32 40.35 -6.09
C LEU A 153 -11.77 41.11 -7.28
N SER A 154 -10.77 40.57 -7.97
CA SER A 154 -10.18 41.16 -9.18
C SER A 154 -11.23 41.33 -10.31
N MET A 155 -12.05 40.29 -10.54
CA MET A 155 -13.16 40.36 -11.51
C MET A 155 -14.21 41.41 -11.12
N SER A 156 -14.55 41.53 -9.84
CA SER A 156 -15.50 42.53 -9.33
C SER A 156 -15.01 43.96 -9.52
N ILE A 157 -13.71 44.21 -9.28
CA ILE A 157 -13.09 45.52 -9.49
C ILE A 157 -13.06 45.87 -10.98
N CYS A 158 -12.67 44.90 -11.84
CA CYS A 158 -12.64 45.12 -13.28
C CYS A 158 -14.04 45.42 -13.86
N ASN A 159 -15.08 44.78 -13.36
CA ASN A 159 -16.45 45.06 -13.79
C ASN A 159 -16.95 46.42 -13.30
N LYS A 160 -16.57 46.86 -12.10
CA LYS A 160 -16.91 48.20 -11.60
C LYS A 160 -16.23 49.29 -12.40
N SER A 161 -14.97 49.17 -12.79
CA SER A 161 -14.27 50.16 -13.61
C SER A 161 -14.90 50.26 -15.00
N LYS A 162 -15.30 49.17 -15.63
CA LYS A 162 -16.02 49.21 -16.92
C LYS A 162 -17.38 49.89 -16.87
N LEU A 163 -18.12 49.73 -15.77
CA LEU A 163 -19.41 50.37 -15.57
C LEU A 163 -19.28 51.88 -15.35
N GLN A 164 -18.19 52.37 -14.76
CA GLN A 164 -17.92 53.80 -14.60
C GLN A 164 -17.52 54.45 -15.92
N GLU A 165 -16.75 53.78 -16.78
CA GLU A 165 -16.42 54.30 -18.11
C GLU A 165 -17.65 54.45 -19.02
N THR A 166 -18.63 53.54 -18.94
CA THR A 166 -19.86 53.62 -19.76
C THR A 166 -20.87 54.62 -19.25
N SER A 167 -20.77 55.10 -18.00
CA SER A 167 -21.69 56.12 -17.44
C SER A 167 -21.17 57.54 -17.57
N SER A 168 -19.97 57.74 -18.10
CA SER A 168 -19.34 59.06 -18.33
C SER A 168 -19.35 59.49 -19.79
N LEU A 169 -20.06 58.79 -20.66
CA LEU A 169 -20.36 59.14 -22.05
C LEU A 169 -21.83 59.54 -22.19
#